data_6de19dae83e56210a61ecdd9367ba40c
#
_entry.id   6de19dae83e56210a61ecdd9367ba40c
#
_cell.length_a   1.000
_cell.length_b   1.000
_cell.length_c   1.000
_cell.angle_alpha   90.00
_cell.angle_beta   90.00
_cell.angle_gamma   90.00
#
_symmetry.space_group_name_H-M   'P 1'
#
loop_
_entity.id
_entity.type
_entity.pdbx_description
1 polymer ?
#
loop_
_entity_poly.entity_id
_entity_poly.type
_entity_poly.pdbx_seq_one_letter_code
_entity_poly.pdbx_strand_id
1 'polypeptide(L)'
;MPAPLIIAIDGPSGVGKTTTSRLVARDLGIPHIDTGAMYRALALAATREKIDTHDGDALQELAGRVRIDFIPGENAHVLLNDDDVTALLRTPEMSMAASNVSTIPAVRRVLVRLQQDLGRRSGGVLEGRDIGTKVFPDTPFKFFLTARPDVRARRRCDELAAKGEDVDYGSILAATVARDEQDSNRADSPLRYDRSYTVVDTSDLAIPAVVSVIVNAVRGQTSGL
;
A
#
# COMPACT_ATOMS: atom_id res chain seq x y z
N MET A 1 0.82 28.77 -0.69
CA MET A 1 -0.18 27.88 -0.09
C MET A 1 0.56 26.92 0.84
N PRO A 2 0.01 26.54 2.00
CA PRO A 2 0.66 25.56 2.88
C PRO A 2 0.86 24.24 2.10
N ALA A 3 1.90 23.50 2.46
CA ALA A 3 2.15 22.19 1.87
C ALA A 3 0.96 21.24 2.13
N PRO A 4 0.57 20.41 1.18
CA PRO A 4 -0.54 19.49 1.37
C PRO A 4 -0.24 18.49 2.49
N LEU A 5 -1.25 18.17 3.28
CA LEU A 5 -1.12 17.21 4.37
C LEU A 5 -0.85 15.81 3.82
N ILE A 6 0.28 15.21 4.21
CA ILE A 6 0.67 13.84 3.87
C ILE A 6 0.71 13.00 5.14
N ILE A 7 -0.02 11.89 5.12
CA ILE A 7 0.00 10.87 6.19
C ILE A 7 0.51 9.57 5.57
N ALA A 8 1.63 9.06 6.08
CA ALA A 8 2.23 7.82 5.66
C ALA A 8 1.75 6.67 6.57
N ILE A 9 1.17 5.63 5.99
CA ILE A 9 0.78 4.40 6.69
C ILE A 9 1.48 3.21 6.04
N ASP A 10 2.54 2.76 6.68
CA ASP A 10 3.34 1.62 6.23
C ASP A 10 3.08 0.36 7.07
N GLY A 11 3.49 -0.80 6.56
CA GLY A 11 3.37 -2.06 7.29
C GLY A 11 3.20 -3.26 6.37
N PRO A 12 3.32 -4.49 6.89
CA PRO A 12 3.21 -5.72 6.10
C PRO A 12 1.80 -5.97 5.57
N SER A 13 1.64 -7.01 4.76
CA SER A 13 0.33 -7.42 4.24
C SER A 13 -0.58 -7.94 5.37
N GLY A 14 -1.90 -7.72 5.27
CA GLY A 14 -2.88 -8.28 6.23
C GLY A 14 -3.01 -7.56 7.57
N VAL A 15 -2.29 -6.44 7.81
CA VAL A 15 -2.42 -5.65 9.06
C VAL A 15 -3.63 -4.70 9.07
N GLY A 16 -4.42 -4.63 7.99
CA GLY A 16 -5.59 -3.77 7.90
C GLY A 16 -5.32 -2.35 7.37
N LYS A 17 -4.16 -2.10 6.71
CA LYS A 17 -3.81 -0.77 6.18
C LYS A 17 -4.91 -0.16 5.33
N THR A 18 -5.37 -0.84 4.29
CA THR A 18 -6.32 -0.28 3.32
C THR A 18 -7.62 0.17 3.99
N THR A 19 -8.17 -0.65 4.88
CA THR A 19 -9.37 -0.29 5.63
C THR A 19 -9.12 0.90 6.55
N THR A 20 -8.01 0.86 7.30
CA THR A 20 -7.63 1.95 8.22
C THR A 20 -7.37 3.24 7.46
N SER A 21 -6.55 3.21 6.40
CA SER A 21 -6.17 4.38 5.61
C SER A 21 -7.38 5.06 4.97
N ARG A 22 -8.31 4.26 4.43
CA ARG A 22 -9.56 4.77 3.86
C ARG A 22 -10.43 5.47 4.91
N LEU A 23 -10.57 4.89 6.10
CA LEU A 23 -11.35 5.49 7.18
C LEU A 23 -10.68 6.75 7.74
N VAL A 24 -9.35 6.75 7.93
CA VAL A 24 -8.59 7.95 8.33
C VAL A 24 -8.75 9.06 7.29
N ALA A 25 -8.63 8.75 6.00
CA ALA A 25 -8.80 9.70 4.92
C ALA A 25 -10.19 10.32 4.92
N ARG A 26 -11.24 9.50 5.08
CA ARG A 26 -12.63 9.94 5.21
C ARG A 26 -12.83 10.86 6.42
N ASP A 27 -12.33 10.49 7.59
CA ASP A 27 -12.54 11.24 8.84
C ASP A 27 -11.75 12.57 8.88
N LEU A 28 -10.70 12.68 8.05
CA LEU A 28 -9.92 13.89 7.87
C LEU A 28 -10.31 14.71 6.63
N GLY A 29 -11.19 14.19 5.77
CA GLY A 29 -11.64 14.86 4.54
C GLY A 29 -10.53 15.00 3.48
N ILE A 30 -9.57 14.06 3.42
CA ILE A 30 -8.43 14.07 2.49
C ILE A 30 -8.42 12.81 1.62
N PRO A 31 -7.73 12.81 0.45
CA PRO A 31 -7.66 11.64 -0.41
C PRO A 31 -7.01 10.41 0.25
N HIS A 32 -7.46 9.21 -0.15
CA HIS A 32 -6.79 7.94 0.13
C HIS A 32 -6.05 7.45 -1.13
N ILE A 33 -4.80 7.05 -0.98
CA ILE A 33 -3.94 6.59 -2.06
C ILE A 33 -3.35 5.22 -1.70
N ASP A 34 -3.86 4.15 -2.32
CA ASP A 34 -3.32 2.79 -2.23
C ASP A 34 -2.14 2.65 -3.22
N THR A 35 -0.91 2.87 -2.73
CA THR A 35 0.27 2.73 -3.60
C THR A 35 0.50 1.30 -4.06
N GLY A 36 0.06 0.30 -3.30
CA GLY A 36 0.08 -1.10 -3.72
C GLY A 36 -0.77 -1.35 -4.97
N ALA A 37 -1.84 -0.57 -5.17
CA ALA A 37 -2.63 -0.64 -6.39
C ALA A 37 -1.84 -0.19 -7.63
N MET A 38 -0.88 0.74 -7.50
CA MET A 38 -0.01 1.15 -8.62
C MET A 38 0.89 -0.01 -9.09
N TYR A 39 1.47 -0.76 -8.16
CA TYR A 39 2.25 -1.96 -8.49
C TYR A 39 1.38 -3.05 -9.11
N ARG A 40 0.14 -3.23 -8.64
CA ARG A 40 -0.82 -4.17 -9.23
C ARG A 40 -1.26 -3.74 -10.63
N ALA A 41 -1.48 -2.45 -10.85
CA ALA A 41 -1.83 -1.92 -12.17
C ALA A 41 -0.68 -2.12 -13.17
N LEU A 42 0.57 -1.89 -12.76
CA LEU A 42 1.73 -2.19 -13.60
C LEU A 42 1.86 -3.70 -13.88
N ALA A 43 1.65 -4.56 -12.87
CA ALA A 43 1.67 -6.00 -13.06
C ALA A 43 0.56 -6.46 -14.02
N LEU A 44 -0.64 -5.87 -13.95
CA LEU A 44 -1.72 -6.12 -14.91
C LEU A 44 -1.33 -5.69 -16.33
N ALA A 45 -0.69 -4.52 -16.49
CA ALA A 45 -0.18 -4.07 -17.79
C ALA A 45 0.85 -5.06 -18.34
N ALA A 46 1.79 -5.54 -17.51
CA ALA A 46 2.77 -6.55 -17.90
C ALA A 46 2.10 -7.86 -18.34
N THR A 47 1.08 -8.31 -17.61
CA THR A 47 0.30 -9.50 -17.98
C THR A 47 -0.40 -9.32 -19.32
N ARG A 48 -1.05 -8.17 -19.56
CA ARG A 48 -1.74 -7.86 -20.83
C ARG A 48 -0.78 -7.87 -22.02
N GLU A 49 0.47 -7.43 -21.81
CA GLU A 49 1.51 -7.37 -22.85
C GLU A 49 2.41 -8.63 -22.86
N LYS A 50 2.12 -9.63 -22.01
CA LYS A 50 2.89 -10.86 -21.89
C LYS A 50 4.38 -10.63 -21.54
N ILE A 51 4.64 -9.58 -20.76
CA ILE A 51 5.97 -9.27 -20.22
C ILE A 51 6.18 -10.10 -18.94
N ASP A 52 7.33 -10.75 -18.83
CA ASP A 52 7.72 -11.48 -17.61
C ASP A 52 7.90 -10.49 -16.45
N THR A 53 7.29 -10.79 -15.31
CA THR A 53 7.40 -9.98 -14.08
C THR A 53 8.80 -9.98 -13.45
N HIS A 54 9.75 -10.72 -14.03
CA HIS A 54 11.17 -10.74 -13.66
C HIS A 54 12.07 -10.02 -14.66
N ASP A 55 11.53 -9.61 -15.83
CA ASP A 55 12.28 -8.83 -16.82
C ASP A 55 12.32 -7.35 -16.42
N GLY A 56 13.41 -6.97 -15.75
CA GLY A 56 13.57 -5.61 -15.20
C GLY A 56 13.61 -4.51 -16.26
N ASP A 57 14.22 -4.76 -17.41
CA ASP A 57 14.36 -3.76 -18.48
C ASP A 57 13.02 -3.53 -19.19
N ALA A 58 12.32 -4.60 -19.56
CA ALA A 58 10.99 -4.51 -20.16
C ALA A 58 9.97 -3.88 -19.20
N LEU A 59 10.05 -4.20 -17.90
CA LEU A 59 9.16 -3.59 -16.90
C LEU A 59 9.49 -2.13 -16.62
N GLN A 60 10.75 -1.72 -16.70
CA GLN A 60 11.12 -0.31 -16.61
C GLN A 60 10.56 0.48 -17.78
N GLU A 61 10.68 -0.04 -19.01
CA GLU A 61 10.11 0.57 -20.21
C GLU A 61 8.59 0.67 -20.09
N LEU A 62 7.92 -0.42 -19.70
CA LEU A 62 6.49 -0.45 -19.47
C LEU A 62 6.06 0.61 -18.45
N ALA A 63 6.73 0.69 -17.30
CA ALA A 63 6.43 1.65 -16.25
C ALA A 63 6.58 3.11 -16.71
N GLY A 64 7.47 3.37 -17.67
CA GLY A 64 7.69 4.70 -18.25
C GLY A 64 6.59 5.16 -19.23
N ARG A 65 5.80 4.24 -19.80
CA ARG A 65 4.78 4.53 -20.81
C ARG A 65 3.34 4.31 -20.37
N VAL A 66 3.10 3.56 -19.29
CA VAL A 66 1.75 3.41 -18.74
C VAL A 66 1.37 4.60 -17.88
N ARG A 67 0.10 5.02 -17.99
CA ARG A 67 -0.48 6.02 -17.11
C ARG A 67 -1.32 5.33 -16.03
N ILE A 68 -1.02 5.62 -14.76
CA ILE A 68 -1.75 5.11 -13.61
C ILE A 68 -2.29 6.31 -12.86
N ASP A 69 -3.62 6.42 -12.79
CA ASP A 69 -4.32 7.49 -12.11
C ASP A 69 -5.29 6.95 -11.06
N PHE A 70 -5.64 7.80 -10.10
CA PHE A 70 -6.63 7.52 -9.07
C PHE A 70 -7.78 8.52 -9.18
N ILE A 71 -9.01 8.00 -9.25
CA ILE A 71 -10.21 8.82 -9.07
C ILE A 71 -10.56 8.74 -7.59
N PRO A 72 -10.42 9.85 -6.84
CA PRO A 72 -10.79 9.87 -5.43
C PRO A 72 -12.30 9.73 -5.25
N GLY A 73 -12.71 9.07 -4.17
CA GLY A 73 -14.11 8.86 -3.82
C GLY A 73 -14.24 7.83 -2.71
N GLU A 74 -15.47 7.58 -2.28
CA GLU A 74 -15.76 6.57 -1.27
C GLU A 74 -15.27 5.17 -1.70
N ASN A 75 -15.35 4.88 -3.01
CA ASN A 75 -14.71 3.78 -3.69
C ASN A 75 -13.68 4.35 -4.68
N ALA A 76 -12.47 4.64 -4.21
CA ALA A 76 -11.41 5.12 -5.09
C ALA A 76 -11.20 4.13 -6.25
N HIS A 77 -11.20 4.66 -7.48
CA HIS A 77 -10.95 3.88 -8.69
C HIS A 77 -9.50 4.04 -9.13
N VAL A 78 -8.98 2.98 -9.70
CA VAL A 78 -7.64 2.94 -10.30
C VAL A 78 -7.77 2.85 -11.81
N LEU A 79 -7.22 3.83 -12.50
CA LEU A 79 -7.19 3.86 -13.95
C LEU A 79 -5.81 3.41 -14.46
N LEU A 80 -5.81 2.55 -15.45
CA LEU A 80 -4.63 2.17 -16.24
C LEU A 80 -4.87 2.57 -17.69
N ASN A 81 -4.14 3.56 -18.20
CA ASN A 81 -4.33 4.13 -19.54
C ASN A 81 -5.80 4.50 -19.82
N ASP A 82 -6.44 5.16 -18.86
CA ASP A 82 -7.86 5.56 -18.84
C ASP A 82 -8.88 4.43 -18.62
N ASP A 83 -8.49 3.16 -18.63
CA ASP A 83 -9.38 2.03 -18.31
C ASP A 83 -9.52 1.89 -16.78
N ASP A 84 -10.74 1.78 -16.27
CA ASP A 84 -10.97 1.40 -14.87
C ASP A 84 -10.63 -0.09 -14.67
N VAL A 85 -9.55 -0.33 -13.94
CA VAL A 85 -9.05 -1.67 -13.65
C VAL A 85 -9.27 -2.10 -12.20
N THR A 86 -9.96 -1.30 -11.41
CA THR A 86 -10.12 -1.47 -9.95
C THR A 86 -10.52 -2.90 -9.54
N ALA A 87 -11.49 -3.49 -10.24
CA ALA A 87 -11.98 -4.84 -9.96
C ALA A 87 -10.93 -5.93 -10.28
N LEU A 88 -10.07 -5.69 -11.27
CA LEU A 88 -9.06 -6.65 -11.73
C LEU A 88 -7.83 -6.71 -10.81
N LEU A 89 -7.62 -5.68 -9.97
CA LEU A 89 -6.42 -5.58 -9.13
C LEU A 89 -6.49 -6.38 -7.82
N ARG A 90 -7.68 -6.88 -7.42
CA ARG A 90 -7.90 -7.48 -6.10
C ARG A 90 -7.88 -9.01 -6.11
N THR A 91 -7.01 -9.59 -6.90
CA THR A 91 -6.84 -11.06 -6.96
C THR A 91 -5.54 -11.48 -6.28
N PRO A 92 -5.43 -12.75 -5.83
CA PRO A 92 -4.19 -13.31 -5.30
C PRO A 92 -3.05 -13.24 -6.31
N GLU A 93 -3.33 -13.52 -7.58
CA GLU A 93 -2.35 -13.51 -8.69
C GLU A 93 -1.77 -12.10 -8.89
N MET A 94 -2.62 -11.07 -8.92
CA MET A 94 -2.16 -9.68 -9.03
C MET A 94 -1.37 -9.23 -7.81
N SER A 95 -1.71 -9.75 -6.64
CA SER A 95 -0.95 -9.47 -5.41
C SER A 95 0.45 -10.09 -5.44
N MET A 96 0.59 -11.29 -6.03
CA MET A 96 1.88 -11.96 -6.23
C MET A 96 2.70 -11.24 -7.31
N ALA A 97 2.10 -10.98 -8.47
CA ALA A 97 2.75 -10.26 -9.56
C ALA A 97 3.24 -8.87 -9.13
N ALA A 98 2.44 -8.13 -8.35
CA ALA A 98 2.86 -6.85 -7.76
C ALA A 98 4.04 -7.00 -6.80
N SER A 99 4.11 -8.09 -6.03
CA SER A 99 5.24 -8.37 -5.17
C SER A 99 6.52 -8.56 -6.01
N ASN A 100 6.46 -9.32 -7.10
CA ASN A 100 7.58 -9.55 -8.00
C ASN A 100 8.08 -8.24 -8.63
N VAL A 101 7.19 -7.48 -9.30
CA VAL A 101 7.59 -6.21 -9.94
C VAL A 101 8.10 -5.18 -8.94
N SER A 102 7.67 -5.25 -7.68
CA SER A 102 8.14 -4.35 -6.61
C SER A 102 9.57 -4.63 -6.15
N THR A 103 10.17 -5.76 -6.51
CA THR A 103 11.58 -6.06 -6.21
C THR A 103 12.55 -5.37 -7.16
N ILE A 104 12.08 -4.88 -8.30
CA ILE A 104 12.88 -4.29 -9.38
C ILE A 104 13.16 -2.81 -9.09
N PRO A 105 14.42 -2.39 -8.83
CA PRO A 105 14.73 -1.03 -8.43
C PRO A 105 14.34 0.02 -9.47
N ALA A 106 14.43 -0.33 -10.76
CA ALA A 106 14.06 0.58 -11.86
C ALA A 106 12.57 0.89 -11.87
N VAL A 107 11.71 -0.13 -11.69
CA VAL A 107 10.26 0.03 -11.54
C VAL A 107 9.93 0.90 -10.33
N ARG A 108 10.59 0.62 -9.19
CA ARG A 108 10.39 1.41 -7.97
C ARG A 108 10.69 2.89 -8.18
N ARG A 109 11.81 3.22 -8.84
CA ARG A 109 12.15 4.62 -9.12
C ARG A 109 11.05 5.36 -9.89
N VAL A 110 10.42 4.70 -10.86
CA VAL A 110 9.31 5.30 -11.63
C VAL A 110 8.07 5.47 -10.74
N LEU A 111 7.65 4.41 -10.06
CA LEU A 111 6.43 4.45 -9.25
C LEU A 111 6.55 5.36 -8.03
N VAL A 112 7.72 5.44 -7.39
CA VAL A 112 7.97 6.40 -6.29
C VAL A 112 7.80 7.84 -6.76
N ARG A 113 8.29 8.19 -7.96
CA ARG A 113 8.07 9.53 -8.54
C ARG A 113 6.58 9.82 -8.75
N LEU A 114 5.84 8.87 -9.33
CA LEU A 114 4.38 9.01 -9.50
C LEU A 114 3.66 9.20 -8.18
N GLN A 115 4.03 8.44 -7.14
CA GLN A 115 3.48 8.58 -5.78
C GLN A 115 3.78 9.96 -5.20
N GLN A 116 5.01 10.45 -5.36
CA GLN A 116 5.42 11.77 -4.91
C GLN A 116 4.65 12.88 -5.64
N ASP A 117 4.51 12.77 -6.95
CA ASP A 117 3.79 13.77 -7.75
C ASP A 117 2.30 13.80 -7.38
N LEU A 118 1.70 12.65 -7.16
CA LEU A 118 0.31 12.54 -6.72
C LEU A 118 0.12 13.17 -5.33
N GLY A 119 0.94 12.76 -4.35
CA GLY A 119 0.83 13.29 -2.99
C GLY A 119 1.13 14.79 -2.89
N ARG A 120 2.10 15.31 -3.67
CA ARG A 120 2.38 16.75 -3.71
C ARG A 120 1.23 17.57 -4.29
N ARG A 121 0.46 17.00 -5.22
CA ARG A 121 -0.69 17.68 -5.84
C ARG A 121 -1.93 17.68 -4.94
N SER A 122 -2.22 16.55 -4.30
CA SER A 122 -3.50 16.34 -3.61
C SER A 122 -3.40 16.24 -2.10
N GLY A 123 -2.21 16.03 -1.54
CA GLY A 123 -2.09 15.51 -0.19
C GLY A 123 -2.71 14.12 -0.07
N GLY A 124 -2.90 13.65 1.16
CA GLY A 124 -3.69 12.46 1.42
C GLY A 124 -3.07 11.48 2.41
N VAL A 125 -3.80 10.41 2.65
CA VAL A 125 -3.32 9.22 3.36
C VAL A 125 -2.76 8.25 2.32
N LEU A 126 -1.45 8.09 2.31
CA LEU A 126 -0.77 7.13 1.45
C LEU A 126 -0.47 5.87 2.24
N GLU A 127 -0.88 4.72 1.72
CA GLU A 127 -0.52 3.43 2.31
C GLU A 127 0.48 2.66 1.45
N GLY A 128 1.44 1.99 2.11
CA GLY A 128 2.47 1.25 1.39
C GLY A 128 3.36 0.37 2.27
N ARG A 129 4.67 0.39 1.93
CA ARG A 129 5.74 -0.31 2.64
C ARG A 129 6.88 0.62 3.04
N ASP A 130 7.01 1.74 2.35
CA ASP A 130 8.13 2.66 2.40
C ASP A 130 7.71 4.12 2.17
N ILE A 131 6.45 4.43 2.45
CA ILE A 131 5.92 5.78 2.23
C ILE A 131 6.69 6.79 3.08
N GLY A 132 6.81 6.55 4.37
CA GLY A 132 7.49 7.47 5.29
C GLY A 132 9.00 7.29 5.36
N THR A 133 9.59 6.27 4.69
CA THR A 133 11.06 6.12 4.61
C THR A 133 11.63 6.54 3.26
N LYS A 134 10.85 6.47 2.17
CA LYS A 134 11.32 6.70 0.80
C LYS A 134 10.50 7.72 0.02
N VAL A 135 9.16 7.62 0.07
CA VAL A 135 8.29 8.45 -0.75
C VAL A 135 8.17 9.86 -0.16
N PHE A 136 7.83 9.95 1.11
CA PHE A 136 7.69 11.21 1.87
C PHE A 136 8.44 11.13 3.21
N PRO A 137 9.78 11.11 3.18
CA PRO A 137 10.59 10.96 4.39
C PRO A 137 10.47 12.14 5.36
N ASP A 138 10.02 13.29 4.89
CA ASP A 138 9.95 14.52 5.67
C ASP A 138 8.56 14.75 6.30
N THR A 139 7.55 13.90 6.01
CA THR A 139 6.26 14.04 6.68
C THR A 139 6.38 13.77 8.18
N PRO A 140 5.75 14.59 9.03
CA PRO A 140 5.71 14.35 10.48
C PRO A 140 4.73 13.22 10.86
N PHE A 141 3.82 12.84 9.95
CA PHE A 141 2.76 11.88 10.21
C PHE A 141 3.09 10.52 9.61
N LYS A 142 3.88 9.72 10.35
CA LYS A 142 4.30 8.38 9.95
C LYS A 142 3.78 7.34 10.92
N PHE A 143 3.02 6.40 10.39
CA PHE A 143 2.44 5.30 11.15
C PHE A 143 2.89 3.97 10.56
N PHE A 144 3.35 3.06 11.41
CA PHE A 144 3.69 1.70 11.01
C PHE A 144 2.70 0.74 11.68
N LEU A 145 1.83 0.14 10.87
CA LEU A 145 0.92 -0.88 11.37
C LEU A 145 1.60 -2.23 11.34
N THR A 146 1.55 -2.94 12.44
CA THR A 146 2.04 -4.31 12.56
C THR A 146 0.93 -5.23 13.08
N ALA A 147 1.09 -6.54 12.91
CA ALA A 147 0.30 -7.58 13.56
C ALA A 147 1.05 -8.91 13.48
N ARG A 148 0.80 -9.80 14.42
CA ARG A 148 1.35 -11.15 14.42
C ARG A 148 1.01 -11.89 13.12
N PRO A 149 1.95 -12.68 12.54
CA PRO A 149 1.73 -13.40 11.28
C PRO A 149 0.51 -14.33 11.32
N ASP A 150 0.26 -15.02 12.43
CA ASP A 150 -0.89 -15.89 12.63
C ASP A 150 -2.23 -15.14 12.55
N VAL A 151 -2.30 -13.94 13.15
CA VAL A 151 -3.48 -13.07 13.07
C VAL A 151 -3.74 -12.60 11.64
N ARG A 152 -2.68 -12.22 10.92
CA ARG A 152 -2.80 -11.77 9.53
C ARG A 152 -3.21 -12.91 8.59
N ALA A 153 -2.66 -14.11 8.80
CA ALA A 153 -3.05 -15.31 8.07
C ALA A 153 -4.52 -15.64 8.32
N ARG A 154 -4.99 -15.57 9.57
CA ARG A 154 -6.40 -15.80 9.92
C ARG A 154 -7.31 -14.80 9.20
N ARG A 155 -7.02 -13.49 9.30
CA ARG A 155 -7.77 -12.44 8.59
C ARG A 155 -7.85 -12.72 7.07
N ARG A 156 -6.76 -13.20 6.48
CA ARG A 156 -6.74 -13.54 5.06
C ARG A 156 -7.58 -14.76 4.73
N CYS A 157 -7.57 -15.79 5.56
CA CYS A 157 -8.46 -16.94 5.40
C CYS A 157 -9.93 -16.50 5.46
N ASP A 158 -10.28 -15.66 6.43
CA ASP A 158 -11.65 -15.17 6.59
C ASP A 158 -12.10 -14.34 5.35
N GLU A 159 -11.21 -13.50 4.80
CA GLU A 159 -11.47 -12.74 3.56
C GLU A 159 -11.72 -13.64 2.35
N LEU A 160 -10.94 -14.72 2.21
CA LEU A 160 -11.06 -15.67 1.08
C LEU A 160 -12.29 -16.56 1.24
N ALA A 161 -12.54 -17.04 2.46
CA ALA A 161 -13.74 -17.82 2.78
C ALA A 161 -15.03 -17.01 2.53
N ALA A 162 -15.04 -15.71 2.83
CA ALA A 162 -16.16 -14.82 2.53
C ALA A 162 -16.43 -14.67 1.02
N LYS A 163 -15.43 -14.98 0.16
CA LYS A 163 -15.56 -15.01 -1.30
C LYS A 163 -15.90 -16.40 -1.83
N GLY A 164 -16.06 -17.41 -0.95
CA GLY A 164 -16.33 -18.79 -1.34
C GLY A 164 -15.08 -19.57 -1.76
N GLU A 165 -13.88 -19.05 -1.49
CA GLU A 165 -12.62 -19.74 -1.76
C GLU A 165 -12.29 -20.69 -0.59
N ASP A 166 -11.96 -21.95 -0.91
CA ASP A 166 -11.43 -22.91 0.07
C ASP A 166 -9.92 -22.76 0.16
N VAL A 167 -9.42 -22.43 1.36
CA VAL A 167 -7.99 -22.12 1.56
C VAL A 167 -7.45 -22.84 2.80
N ASP A 168 -6.27 -23.41 2.65
CA ASP A 168 -5.53 -23.98 3.76
C ASP A 168 -4.81 -22.89 4.58
N TYR A 169 -5.11 -22.85 5.86
CA TYR A 169 -4.49 -21.89 6.79
C TYR A 169 -2.95 -22.00 6.81
N GLY A 170 -2.42 -23.22 6.76
CA GLY A 170 -0.97 -23.46 6.78
C GLY A 170 -0.28 -22.82 5.57
N SER A 171 -0.87 -22.99 4.40
CA SER A 171 -0.39 -22.37 3.15
C SER A 171 -0.47 -20.84 3.21
N ILE A 172 -1.54 -20.28 3.73
CA ILE A 172 -1.70 -18.83 3.88
C ILE A 172 -0.68 -18.26 4.88
N LEU A 173 -0.44 -18.94 6.00
CA LEU A 173 0.55 -18.53 6.98
C LEU A 173 1.97 -18.56 6.39
N ALA A 174 2.33 -19.65 5.71
CA ALA A 174 3.62 -19.76 5.04
C ALA A 174 3.83 -18.66 3.99
N ALA A 175 2.82 -18.40 3.15
CA ALA A 175 2.86 -17.32 2.16
C ALA A 175 2.96 -15.92 2.82
N THR A 176 2.32 -15.72 3.98
CA THR A 176 2.40 -14.47 4.75
C THR A 176 3.82 -14.23 5.25
N VAL A 177 4.46 -15.24 5.85
CA VAL A 177 5.84 -15.15 6.35
C VAL A 177 6.83 -14.94 5.20
N ALA A 178 6.74 -15.73 4.13
CA ALA A 178 7.62 -15.59 2.97
C ALA A 178 7.53 -14.19 2.33
N ARG A 179 6.33 -13.61 2.28
CA ARG A 179 6.14 -12.25 1.79
C ARG A 179 6.77 -11.19 2.70
N ASP A 180 6.68 -11.35 4.01
CA ASP A 180 7.32 -10.44 4.96
C ASP A 180 8.83 -10.47 4.83
N GLU A 181 9.42 -11.66 4.67
CA GLU A 181 10.84 -11.84 4.42
C GLU A 181 11.25 -11.15 3.10
N GLN A 182 10.48 -11.36 2.04
CA GLN A 182 10.72 -10.71 0.75
C GLN A 182 10.63 -9.17 0.88
N ASP A 183 9.60 -8.65 1.55
CA ASP A 183 9.40 -7.21 1.74
C ASP A 183 10.53 -6.60 2.60
N SER A 184 11.01 -7.30 3.63
CA SER A 184 12.04 -6.82 4.57
C SER A 184 13.47 -6.94 4.02
N ASN A 185 13.73 -7.92 3.15
CA ASN A 185 15.07 -8.20 2.61
C ASN A 185 15.31 -7.54 1.23
N ARG A 186 14.38 -6.71 0.74
CA ARG A 186 14.59 -6.00 -0.53
C ARG A 186 15.85 -5.12 -0.46
N ALA A 187 16.65 -5.14 -1.52
CA ALA A 187 17.84 -4.31 -1.65
C ALA A 187 17.50 -2.81 -1.73
N ASP A 188 16.35 -2.45 -2.34
CA ASP A 188 15.84 -1.08 -2.40
C ASP A 188 14.53 -0.99 -1.63
N SER A 189 14.45 -0.03 -0.73
CA SER A 189 13.26 0.29 0.08
C SER A 189 12.70 -0.92 0.85
N PRO A 190 13.49 -1.57 1.72
CA PRO A 190 12.98 -2.65 2.54
C PRO A 190 11.85 -2.17 3.46
N LEU A 191 10.93 -3.09 3.78
CA LEU A 191 9.89 -2.84 4.76
C LEU A 191 10.53 -2.64 6.14
N ARG A 192 10.60 -1.41 6.58
CA ARG A 192 11.16 -1.04 7.88
C ARG A 192 10.59 0.29 8.36
N TYR A 193 10.76 0.54 9.65
CA TYR A 193 10.45 1.81 10.28
C TYR A 193 11.63 2.27 11.16
N ASP A 194 11.67 3.53 11.45
CA ASP A 194 12.62 4.14 12.38
C ASP A 194 11.89 4.88 13.52
N ARG A 195 12.65 5.57 14.37
CA ARG A 195 12.11 6.29 15.55
C ARG A 195 11.13 7.42 15.22
N SER A 196 11.01 7.83 13.96
CA SER A 196 10.05 8.85 13.53
C SER A 196 8.63 8.32 13.33
N TYR A 197 8.46 6.99 13.39
CA TYR A 197 7.15 6.36 13.25
C TYR A 197 6.44 6.16 14.57
N THR A 198 5.12 6.36 14.56
CA THR A 198 4.23 5.80 15.56
C THR A 198 3.87 4.37 15.16
N VAL A 199 4.33 3.39 15.95
CA VAL A 199 4.07 1.97 15.69
C VAL A 199 2.76 1.57 16.38
N VAL A 200 1.87 0.92 15.62
CA VAL A 200 0.57 0.44 16.12
C VAL A 200 0.45 -1.05 15.85
N ASP A 201 0.46 -1.87 16.90
CA ASP A 201 0.15 -3.28 16.79
C ASP A 201 -1.37 -3.48 16.71
N THR A 202 -1.82 -3.98 15.57
CA THR A 202 -3.24 -4.20 15.28
C THR A 202 -3.70 -5.62 15.57
N SER A 203 -2.85 -6.45 16.21
CA SER A 203 -3.15 -7.86 16.45
C SER A 203 -4.47 -8.04 17.20
N ASP A 204 -4.65 -7.25 18.25
CA ASP A 204 -5.76 -7.37 19.18
C ASP A 204 -6.65 -6.09 19.19
N LEU A 205 -6.45 -5.20 18.20
CA LEU A 205 -7.22 -3.97 18.07
C LEU A 205 -8.28 -4.07 16.97
N ALA A 206 -9.47 -3.56 17.28
CA ALA A 206 -10.50 -3.32 16.27
C ALA A 206 -10.12 -2.13 15.38
N ILE A 207 -10.51 -2.18 14.11
CA ILE A 207 -10.20 -1.11 13.13
C ILE A 207 -10.56 0.30 13.64
N PRO A 208 -11.73 0.56 14.28
CA PRO A 208 -12.04 1.91 14.78
C PRO A 208 -11.05 2.43 15.82
N ALA A 209 -10.49 1.55 16.67
CA ALA A 209 -9.48 1.95 17.64
C ALA A 209 -8.17 2.38 16.95
N VAL A 210 -7.72 1.63 15.93
CA VAL A 210 -6.55 1.98 15.13
C VAL A 210 -6.75 3.33 14.42
N VAL A 211 -7.93 3.54 13.82
CA VAL A 211 -8.29 4.82 13.17
C VAL A 211 -8.24 5.98 14.17
N SER A 212 -8.80 5.79 15.37
CA SER A 212 -8.81 6.82 16.42
C SER A 212 -7.39 7.21 16.85
N VAL A 213 -6.48 6.25 16.99
CA VAL A 213 -5.07 6.53 17.33
C VAL A 213 -4.45 7.46 16.28
N ILE A 214 -4.63 7.15 14.99
CA ILE A 214 -4.04 7.92 13.89
C ILE A 214 -4.69 9.32 13.80
N VAL A 215 -6.02 9.40 13.78
CA VAL A 215 -6.74 10.67 13.65
C VAL A 215 -6.43 11.62 14.80
N ASN A 216 -6.39 11.11 16.04
CA ASN A 216 -6.06 11.91 17.21
C ASN A 216 -4.62 12.44 17.19
N ALA A 217 -3.65 11.60 16.75
CA ALA A 217 -2.27 12.01 16.61
C ALA A 217 -2.11 13.13 15.55
N VAL A 218 -2.82 13.03 14.43
CA VAL A 218 -2.81 14.06 13.37
C VAL A 218 -3.46 15.35 13.87
N ARG A 219 -4.64 15.29 14.46
CA ARG A 219 -5.37 16.46 14.98
C ARG A 219 -4.64 17.16 16.12
N GLY A 220 -4.03 16.37 17.02
CA GLY A 220 -3.26 16.92 18.15
C GLY A 220 -2.03 17.73 17.72
N GLN A 221 -1.38 17.36 16.63
CA GLN A 221 -0.23 18.10 16.10
C GLN A 221 -0.64 19.28 15.21
N THR A 222 -1.78 19.19 14.51
CA THR A 222 -2.27 20.30 13.67
C THR A 222 -2.95 21.40 14.45
N SER A 223 -3.44 21.13 15.67
CA SER A 223 -4.02 22.16 16.57
C SER A 223 -2.98 23.02 17.30
N GLY A 224 -1.69 22.69 17.17
CA GLY A 224 -0.57 23.43 17.78
C GLY A 224 0.21 24.30 16.79
N LEU A 225 -0.21 24.40 15.53
CA LEU A 225 0.32 25.27 14.47
C LEU A 225 -0.65 26.41 14.16
#